data_db4e81858ceeb1c847ba1d7b202cad72
#
_entry.id   db4e81858ceeb1c847ba1d7b202cad72
#
_cell.length_a   1.000
_cell.length_b   1.000
_cell.length_c   1.000
_cell.angle_alpha   90.00
_cell.angle_beta   90.00
_cell.angle_gamma   90.00
#
_symmetry.space_group_name_H-M   'P 1'
#
loop_
_entity.id
_entity.type
_entity.pdbx_description
1 polymer ?
#
loop_
_entity_poly.entity_id
_entity_poly.type
_entity_poly.pdbx_seq_one_letter_code
_entity_poly.pdbx_strand_id
1 'polypeptide(L)'
;MSKPLHSHPASSYDNKRFSFICNHPLYVSSYQRLEELEKERVFCRHQMNHLLDVARIAYILDLKMNLGIGQELIYTAALLHDIGKSRQYEEGIPHEIAGAGIAGQILEDMPADLAFSADEKKQILTAIKGHRRLKEDPEPLEYLLYHSDKLSRPCFSCPAEPKCNWNDQKKNKELRL
;
A
#
# COMPACT_ATOMS: atom_id res chain seq x y z
N MET A 1 -26.31 1.55 -31.51
CA MET A 1 -26.13 2.95 -31.03
C MET A 1 -25.41 2.90 -29.70
N SER A 2 -24.10 3.14 -29.70
CA SER A 2 -23.28 3.19 -28.50
C SER A 2 -23.61 4.46 -27.72
N LYS A 3 -23.98 4.32 -26.44
CA LYS A 3 -24.10 5.48 -25.54
C LYS A 3 -22.74 6.20 -25.46
N PRO A 4 -22.69 7.53 -25.56
CA PRO A 4 -21.45 8.25 -25.35
C PRO A 4 -20.95 7.99 -23.94
N LEU A 5 -19.67 7.67 -23.82
CA LEU A 5 -18.97 7.70 -22.54
C LEU A 5 -19.17 9.10 -21.93
N HIS A 6 -19.85 9.17 -20.80
CA HIS A 6 -20.04 10.43 -20.10
C HIS A 6 -18.66 11.01 -19.80
N SER A 7 -18.45 12.26 -20.25
CA SER A 7 -17.27 13.05 -19.87
C SER A 7 -17.29 13.24 -18.35
N HIS A 8 -16.49 12.45 -17.63
CA HIS A 8 -16.25 12.73 -16.22
C HIS A 8 -15.50 14.05 -16.11
N PRO A 9 -15.92 14.98 -15.27
CA PRO A 9 -15.21 16.22 -15.09
C PRO A 9 -13.79 15.92 -14.56
N ALA A 10 -12.78 16.54 -15.18
CA ALA A 10 -11.37 16.35 -14.81
C ALA A 10 -11.08 16.57 -13.32
N SER A 11 -11.92 17.37 -12.63
CA SER A 11 -11.84 17.63 -11.19
C SER A 11 -12.09 16.41 -10.29
N SER A 12 -12.69 15.32 -10.81
CA SER A 12 -12.92 14.10 -10.03
C SER A 12 -11.69 13.20 -9.90
N TYR A 13 -10.63 13.49 -10.67
CA TYR A 13 -9.38 12.71 -10.63
C TYR A 13 -8.24 13.42 -9.86
N ASP A 14 -8.46 14.68 -9.43
CA ASP A 14 -7.47 15.46 -8.68
C ASP A 14 -7.49 15.02 -7.20
N ASN A 15 -6.67 14.01 -6.87
CA ASN A 15 -6.59 13.53 -5.51
C ASN A 15 -5.51 14.28 -4.72
N LYS A 16 -5.91 15.40 -4.12
CA LYS A 16 -5.05 16.26 -3.32
C LYS A 16 -4.39 15.53 -2.14
N ARG A 17 -5.08 14.54 -1.55
CA ARG A 17 -4.52 13.72 -0.45
C ARG A 17 -3.30 12.93 -0.92
N PHE A 18 -3.38 12.27 -2.07
CA PHE A 18 -2.24 11.51 -2.61
C PHE A 18 -1.11 12.44 -3.01
N SER A 19 -1.42 13.58 -3.61
CA SER A 19 -0.43 14.60 -3.94
C SER A 19 0.29 15.10 -2.67
N PHE A 20 -0.44 15.38 -1.59
CA PHE A 20 0.15 15.76 -0.32
C PHE A 20 1.09 14.68 0.21
N ILE A 21 0.62 13.44 0.29
CA ILE A 21 1.40 12.30 0.83
C ILE A 21 2.68 12.10 0.02
N CYS A 22 2.59 12.01 -1.29
CA CYS A 22 3.74 11.74 -2.16
C CYS A 22 4.76 12.88 -2.21
N ASN A 23 4.36 14.11 -1.89
CA ASN A 23 5.26 15.27 -1.79
C ASN A 23 5.70 15.58 -0.36
N HIS A 24 5.20 14.87 0.65
CA HIS A 24 5.60 15.07 2.02
C HIS A 24 7.08 14.76 2.23
N PRO A 25 7.88 15.61 2.92
CA PRO A 25 9.32 15.42 3.06
C PRO A 25 9.72 14.04 3.62
N LEU A 26 8.97 13.54 4.63
CA LEU A 26 9.22 12.20 5.18
C LEU A 26 8.93 11.08 4.19
N TYR A 27 7.88 11.20 3.37
CA TYR A 27 7.60 10.23 2.31
C TYR A 27 8.73 10.22 1.29
N VAL A 28 9.06 11.38 0.75
CA VAL A 28 10.09 11.54 -0.29
C VAL A 28 11.42 10.99 0.19
N SER A 29 11.89 11.39 1.37
CA SER A 29 13.18 10.93 1.90
C SER A 29 13.22 9.43 2.17
N SER A 30 12.16 8.88 2.79
CA SER A 30 12.07 7.43 3.08
C SER A 30 11.98 6.60 1.81
N TYR A 31 11.19 7.06 0.83
CA TYR A 31 11.01 6.37 -0.43
C TYR A 31 12.28 6.39 -1.30
N GLN A 32 12.94 7.54 -1.44
CA GLN A 32 14.21 7.64 -2.16
C GLN A 32 15.29 6.74 -1.53
N ARG A 33 15.35 6.74 -0.19
CA ARG A 33 16.28 5.86 0.53
C ARG A 33 15.99 4.38 0.28
N LEU A 34 14.72 4.00 0.23
CA LEU A 34 14.30 2.65 -0.12
C LEU A 34 14.71 2.27 -1.55
N GLU A 35 14.52 3.16 -2.52
CA GLU A 35 14.95 2.91 -3.91
C GLU A 35 16.46 2.67 -4.03
N GLU A 36 17.28 3.44 -3.31
CA GLU A 36 18.72 3.25 -3.24
C GLU A 36 19.10 1.88 -2.67
N LEU A 37 18.52 1.51 -1.52
CA LEU A 37 18.80 0.25 -0.83
C LEU A 37 18.34 -0.99 -1.63
N GLU A 38 17.34 -0.84 -2.47
CA GLU A 38 16.84 -1.94 -3.31
C GLU A 38 17.39 -1.93 -4.74
N LYS A 39 18.32 -1.05 -5.07
CA LYS A 39 18.85 -0.92 -6.44
C LYS A 39 19.40 -2.24 -7.01
N GLU A 40 20.13 -3.00 -6.20
CA GLU A 40 20.71 -4.29 -6.58
C GLU A 40 19.89 -5.50 -6.07
N ARG A 41 18.69 -5.25 -5.57
CA ARG A 41 17.85 -6.31 -5.01
C ARG A 41 17.32 -7.24 -6.11
N VAL A 42 17.59 -8.52 -5.96
CA VAL A 42 17.16 -9.58 -6.89
C VAL A 42 15.69 -9.98 -6.69
N PHE A 43 15.20 -9.88 -5.45
CA PHE A 43 13.80 -10.20 -5.10
C PHE A 43 12.84 -9.03 -5.36
N CYS A 44 11.58 -9.24 -5.05
CA CYS A 44 10.54 -8.20 -5.21
C CYS A 44 10.97 -6.88 -4.57
N ARG A 45 10.87 -5.80 -5.33
CA ARG A 45 11.13 -4.44 -4.88
C ARG A 45 9.84 -3.79 -4.39
N HIS A 46 9.98 -2.84 -3.46
CA HIS A 46 8.86 -2.13 -2.84
C HIS A 46 8.72 -0.73 -3.45
N GLN A 47 8.79 -0.66 -4.79
CA GLN A 47 8.73 0.58 -5.56
C GLN A 47 7.28 0.97 -5.92
N MET A 48 7.10 2.14 -6.52
CA MET A 48 5.79 2.72 -6.84
C MET A 48 4.87 1.77 -7.60
N ASN A 49 5.39 0.99 -8.54
CA ASN A 49 4.58 0.00 -9.26
C ASN A 49 3.93 -1.00 -8.31
N HIS A 50 4.69 -1.54 -7.34
CA HIS A 50 4.15 -2.42 -6.32
C HIS A 50 3.09 -1.72 -5.47
N LEU A 51 3.37 -0.51 -4.97
CA LEU A 51 2.43 0.24 -4.12
C LEU A 51 1.11 0.51 -4.85
N LEU A 52 1.18 0.87 -6.14
CA LEU A 52 0.00 1.09 -6.96
C LEU A 52 -0.76 -0.21 -7.30
N ASP A 53 -0.05 -1.32 -7.52
CA ASP A 53 -0.69 -2.62 -7.73
C ASP A 53 -1.42 -3.09 -6.47
N VAL A 54 -0.82 -2.92 -5.30
CA VAL A 54 -1.49 -3.16 -4.00
C VAL A 54 -2.75 -2.32 -3.88
N ALA A 55 -2.68 -1.01 -4.18
CA ALA A 55 -3.82 -0.11 -4.11
C ALA A 55 -4.96 -0.52 -5.05
N ARG A 56 -4.63 -0.84 -6.30
CA ARG A 56 -5.61 -1.24 -7.33
C ARG A 56 -6.27 -2.57 -7.00
N ILE A 57 -5.49 -3.56 -6.58
CA ILE A 57 -6.01 -4.89 -6.19
C ILE A 57 -6.89 -4.75 -4.95
N ALA A 58 -6.46 -3.98 -3.93
CA ALA A 58 -7.26 -3.74 -2.73
C ALA A 58 -8.59 -3.08 -3.06
N TYR A 59 -8.59 -2.09 -3.95
CA TYR A 59 -9.83 -1.44 -4.37
C TYR A 59 -10.74 -2.36 -5.18
N ILE A 60 -10.19 -3.20 -6.07
CA ILE A 60 -10.98 -4.22 -6.78
C ILE A 60 -11.61 -5.20 -5.78
N LEU A 61 -10.87 -5.65 -4.78
CA LEU A 61 -11.39 -6.55 -3.74
C LEU A 61 -12.47 -5.86 -2.89
N ASP A 62 -12.29 -4.60 -2.52
CA ASP A 62 -13.31 -3.80 -1.82
C ASP A 62 -14.63 -3.79 -2.58
N LEU A 63 -14.57 -3.49 -3.89
CA LEU A 63 -15.74 -3.49 -4.77
C LEU A 63 -16.38 -4.88 -4.90
N LYS A 64 -15.57 -5.94 -5.06
CA LYS A 64 -16.07 -7.32 -5.20
C LYS A 64 -16.71 -7.85 -3.92
N MET A 65 -16.16 -7.49 -2.77
CA MET A 65 -16.64 -7.90 -1.45
C MET A 65 -17.71 -6.95 -0.89
N ASN A 66 -17.95 -5.83 -1.57
CA ASN A 66 -18.90 -4.80 -1.18
C ASN A 66 -18.66 -4.26 0.24
N LEU A 67 -17.38 -4.00 0.58
CA LEU A 67 -17.01 -3.53 1.92
C LEU A 67 -17.24 -2.02 2.12
N GLY A 68 -17.16 -1.23 1.05
CA GLY A 68 -17.47 0.20 1.07
C GLY A 68 -16.43 1.07 1.80
N ILE A 69 -15.16 0.64 1.82
CA ILE A 69 -14.09 1.36 2.55
C ILE A 69 -13.73 2.70 1.89
N GLY A 70 -13.89 2.79 0.59
CA GLY A 70 -13.54 4.00 -0.15
C GLY A 70 -12.09 4.04 -0.64
N GLN A 71 -11.97 4.56 -1.86
CA GLN A 71 -10.71 4.57 -2.61
C GLN A 71 -9.57 5.30 -1.87
N GLU A 72 -9.87 6.44 -1.25
CA GLU A 72 -8.83 7.28 -0.63
C GLU A 72 -8.16 6.60 0.57
N LEU A 73 -8.93 5.90 1.41
CA LEU A 73 -8.37 5.13 2.53
C LEU A 73 -7.47 4.01 2.02
N ILE A 74 -7.97 3.23 1.05
CA ILE A 74 -7.27 2.09 0.48
C ILE A 74 -5.94 2.52 -0.14
N TYR A 75 -5.97 3.54 -1.00
CA TYR A 75 -4.76 4.04 -1.68
C TYR A 75 -3.77 4.65 -0.69
N THR A 76 -4.24 5.38 0.32
CA THR A 76 -3.36 5.93 1.38
C THR A 76 -2.66 4.82 2.14
N ALA A 77 -3.39 3.79 2.59
CA ALA A 77 -2.80 2.65 3.26
C ALA A 77 -1.79 1.91 2.38
N ALA A 78 -2.12 1.71 1.09
CA ALA A 78 -1.23 1.05 0.14
C ALA A 78 0.04 1.86 -0.17
N LEU A 79 -0.05 3.18 -0.33
CA LEU A 79 1.13 4.04 -0.58
C LEU A 79 2.09 4.08 0.62
N LEU A 80 1.57 3.91 1.83
CA LEU A 80 2.33 4.05 3.07
C LEU A 80 2.77 2.71 3.70
N HIS A 81 2.26 1.56 3.27
CA HIS A 81 2.45 0.30 4.00
C HIS A 81 3.91 -0.15 4.10
N ASP A 82 4.69 0.09 3.07
CA ASP A 82 6.10 -0.31 2.99
C ASP A 82 7.09 0.84 3.20
N ILE A 83 6.62 2.06 3.55
CA ILE A 83 7.47 3.24 3.70
C ILE A 83 8.55 3.08 4.80
N GLY A 84 8.36 2.16 5.73
CA GLY A 84 9.31 1.81 6.78
C GLY A 84 10.42 0.85 6.37
N LYS A 85 10.44 0.37 5.10
CA LYS A 85 11.43 -0.62 4.63
C LYS A 85 12.87 -0.16 4.74
N SER A 86 13.16 1.11 4.46
CA SER A 86 14.51 1.66 4.60
C SER A 86 15.03 1.48 6.02
N ARG A 87 14.22 1.78 7.03
CA ARG A 87 14.59 1.58 8.44
C ARG A 87 14.76 0.11 8.83
N GLN A 88 14.00 -0.79 8.22
CA GLN A 88 14.22 -2.21 8.44
C GLN A 88 15.58 -2.66 7.92
N TYR A 89 16.03 -2.15 6.76
CA TYR A 89 17.32 -2.50 6.22
C TYR A 89 18.49 -1.91 7.01
N GLU A 90 18.36 -0.70 7.52
CA GLU A 90 19.43 0.03 8.18
C GLU A 90 19.48 -0.17 9.69
N GLU A 91 18.32 -0.24 10.34
CA GLU A 91 18.19 -0.22 11.78
C GLU A 91 17.65 -1.55 12.35
N GLY A 92 17.19 -2.48 11.49
CA GLY A 92 16.57 -3.73 11.92
C GLY A 92 15.16 -3.59 12.51
N ILE A 93 14.57 -2.39 12.49
CA ILE A 93 13.21 -2.15 12.99
C ILE A 93 12.21 -2.78 12.02
N PRO A 94 11.25 -3.61 12.48
CA PRO A 94 10.21 -4.15 11.60
C PRO A 94 9.52 -3.06 10.81
N HIS A 95 9.47 -3.20 9.46
CA HIS A 95 9.02 -2.11 8.60
C HIS A 95 7.55 -1.71 8.82
N GLU A 96 6.71 -2.63 9.26
CA GLU A 96 5.33 -2.35 9.62
C GLU A 96 5.22 -1.44 10.85
N ILE A 97 6.18 -1.49 11.76
CA ILE A 97 6.25 -0.63 12.93
C ILE A 97 6.85 0.72 12.56
N ALA A 98 8.01 0.72 11.88
CA ALA A 98 8.63 1.95 11.40
C ALA A 98 7.72 2.70 10.43
N GLY A 99 7.05 1.98 9.51
CA GLY A 99 6.11 2.53 8.56
C GLY A 99 4.89 3.16 9.21
N ALA A 100 4.32 2.52 10.22
CA ALA A 100 3.21 3.10 10.97
C ALA A 100 3.61 4.41 11.70
N GLY A 101 4.84 4.51 12.19
CA GLY A 101 5.36 5.75 12.78
C GLY A 101 5.49 6.88 11.75
N ILE A 102 6.11 6.59 10.61
CA ILE A 102 6.25 7.55 9.50
C ILE A 102 4.88 7.96 8.96
N ALA A 103 4.00 6.99 8.70
CA ALA A 103 2.64 7.24 8.22
C ALA A 103 1.83 8.09 9.21
N GLY A 104 1.93 7.79 10.51
CA GLY A 104 1.26 8.57 11.55
C GLY A 104 1.64 10.04 11.51
N GLN A 105 2.93 10.36 11.38
CA GLN A 105 3.40 11.72 11.27
C GLN A 105 2.91 12.42 10.00
N ILE A 106 2.98 11.75 8.84
CA ILE A 106 2.46 12.30 7.57
C ILE A 106 0.97 12.60 7.67
N LEU A 107 0.18 11.71 8.29
CA LEU A 107 -1.26 11.89 8.46
C LEU A 107 -1.62 13.00 9.46
N GLU A 108 -0.78 13.24 10.46
CA GLU A 108 -0.97 14.36 11.40
C GLU A 108 -0.61 15.72 10.78
N ASP A 109 0.37 15.76 9.88
CA ASP A 109 0.80 16.97 9.18
C ASP A 109 -0.17 17.38 8.03
N MET A 110 -1.20 16.60 7.75
CA MET A 110 -2.19 16.93 6.72
C MET A 110 -2.99 18.18 7.09
N PRO A 111 -3.15 19.14 6.16
CA PRO A 111 -4.01 20.30 6.39
C PRO A 111 -5.46 19.88 6.65
N ALA A 112 -6.18 20.70 7.42
CA ALA A 112 -7.51 20.34 7.92
C ALA A 112 -8.53 19.96 6.85
N ASP A 113 -8.44 20.56 5.66
CA ASP A 113 -9.31 20.28 4.51
C ASP A 113 -8.99 18.95 3.81
N LEU A 114 -7.82 18.38 4.07
CA LEU A 114 -7.38 17.08 3.55
C LEU A 114 -7.30 15.99 4.61
N ALA A 115 -7.34 16.36 5.89
CA ALA A 115 -7.13 15.44 6.99
C ALA A 115 -8.17 14.29 6.98
N PHE A 116 -7.70 13.12 7.37
CA PHE A 116 -8.55 11.99 7.71
C PHE A 116 -9.11 12.16 9.12
N SER A 117 -10.30 11.64 9.38
CA SER A 117 -10.86 11.54 10.73
C SER A 117 -9.97 10.66 11.63
N ALA A 118 -10.14 10.77 12.94
CA ALA A 118 -9.39 9.94 13.89
C ALA A 118 -9.59 8.44 13.66
N ASP A 119 -10.82 8.03 13.30
CA ASP A 119 -11.13 6.63 13.01
C ASP A 119 -10.48 6.16 11.70
N GLU A 120 -10.49 6.97 10.65
CA GLU A 120 -9.81 6.66 9.38
C GLU A 120 -8.30 6.56 9.57
N LYS A 121 -7.66 7.48 10.29
CA LYS A 121 -6.24 7.41 10.65
C LYS A 121 -5.93 6.12 11.39
N LYS A 122 -6.75 5.75 12.36
CA LYS A 122 -6.62 4.49 13.12
C LYS A 122 -6.70 3.27 12.19
N GLN A 123 -7.67 3.23 11.27
CA GLN A 123 -7.81 2.15 10.30
C GLN A 123 -6.57 2.02 9.41
N ILE A 124 -6.06 3.14 8.85
CA ILE A 124 -4.84 3.16 8.03
C ILE A 124 -3.65 2.60 8.81
N LEU A 125 -3.41 3.09 10.04
CA LEU A 125 -2.28 2.67 10.84
C LEU A 125 -2.39 1.21 11.31
N THR A 126 -3.61 0.73 11.58
CA THR A 126 -3.87 -0.68 11.90
C THR A 126 -3.55 -1.57 10.70
N ALA A 127 -4.01 -1.19 9.52
CA ALA A 127 -3.73 -1.93 8.29
C ALA A 127 -2.22 -1.98 7.98
N ILE A 128 -1.50 -0.87 8.14
CA ILE A 128 -0.04 -0.83 7.97
C ILE A 128 0.66 -1.77 8.96
N LYS A 129 0.26 -1.79 10.23
CA LYS A 129 0.85 -2.70 11.22
C LYS A 129 0.54 -4.18 10.94
N GLY A 130 -0.65 -4.47 10.40
CA GLY A 130 -1.14 -5.83 10.19
C GLY A 130 -0.74 -6.47 8.86
N HIS A 131 -0.26 -5.70 7.86
CA HIS A 131 -0.07 -6.20 6.49
C HIS A 131 0.94 -7.36 6.34
N ARG A 132 1.80 -7.62 7.33
CA ARG A 132 2.73 -8.77 7.32
C ARG A 132 2.14 -10.03 7.92
N ARG A 133 1.33 -9.87 8.96
CA ARG A 133 0.76 -10.98 9.73
C ARG A 133 -0.69 -10.66 10.05
N LEU A 134 -1.58 -11.29 9.31
CA LEU A 134 -3.01 -11.14 9.54
C LEU A 134 -3.39 -11.75 10.90
N LYS A 135 -4.11 -11.01 11.71
CA LYS A 135 -4.69 -11.52 12.95
C LYS A 135 -5.94 -12.37 12.66
N GLU A 136 -6.47 -13.06 13.66
CA GLU A 136 -7.61 -13.96 13.52
C GLU A 136 -8.89 -13.21 13.11
N ASP A 137 -9.09 -12.01 13.67
CA ASP A 137 -10.22 -11.13 13.33
C ASP A 137 -9.68 -9.77 12.84
N PRO A 138 -9.30 -9.67 11.55
CA PRO A 138 -8.74 -8.44 11.00
C PRO A 138 -9.84 -7.42 10.69
N GLU A 139 -9.50 -6.14 10.84
CA GLU A 139 -10.36 -5.07 10.30
C GLU A 139 -10.39 -5.13 8.76
N PRO A 140 -11.48 -4.69 8.11
CA PRO A 140 -11.63 -4.83 6.66
C PRO A 140 -10.46 -4.25 5.84
N LEU A 141 -9.95 -3.05 6.18
CA LEU A 141 -8.81 -2.45 5.49
C LEU A 141 -7.51 -3.24 5.72
N GLU A 142 -7.30 -3.79 6.93
CA GLU A 142 -6.16 -4.65 7.26
C GLU A 142 -6.19 -5.94 6.42
N TYR A 143 -7.37 -6.57 6.30
CA TYR A 143 -7.58 -7.73 5.45
C TYR A 143 -7.24 -7.43 3.98
N LEU A 144 -7.78 -6.34 3.44
CA LEU A 144 -7.52 -5.93 2.06
C LEU A 144 -6.04 -5.71 1.80
N LEU A 145 -5.38 -4.94 2.67
CA LEU A 145 -3.97 -4.60 2.49
C LEU A 145 -3.07 -5.84 2.56
N TYR A 146 -3.33 -6.74 3.52
CA TYR A 146 -2.59 -7.99 3.65
C TYR A 146 -2.68 -8.87 2.39
N HIS A 147 -3.88 -9.08 1.88
CA HIS A 147 -4.09 -9.94 0.71
C HIS A 147 -3.57 -9.29 -0.56
N SER A 148 -3.81 -8.01 -0.75
CA SER A 148 -3.39 -7.28 -1.94
C SER A 148 -1.87 -7.17 -2.07
N ASP A 149 -1.14 -6.99 -0.97
CA ASP A 149 0.33 -7.04 -0.98
C ASP A 149 0.85 -8.39 -1.51
N LYS A 150 0.24 -9.52 -1.16
CA LYS A 150 0.64 -10.84 -1.68
C LYS A 150 0.21 -11.03 -3.14
N LEU A 151 -1.01 -10.64 -3.47
CA LEU A 151 -1.56 -10.78 -4.84
C LEU A 151 -0.84 -9.87 -5.86
N SER A 152 -0.27 -8.75 -5.43
CA SER A 152 0.51 -7.84 -6.30
C SER A 152 1.84 -8.45 -6.78
N ARG A 153 2.31 -9.53 -6.14
CA ARG A 153 3.60 -10.14 -6.48
C ARG A 153 3.44 -11.15 -7.62
N PRO A 154 4.09 -10.95 -8.79
CA PRO A 154 3.98 -11.89 -9.91
C PRO A 154 4.91 -13.10 -9.73
N CYS A 155 4.73 -13.88 -8.64
CA CYS A 155 5.57 -15.03 -8.33
C CYS A 155 5.53 -16.10 -9.42
N PHE A 156 4.39 -16.22 -10.14
CA PHE A 156 4.20 -17.13 -11.27
C PHE A 156 5.15 -16.86 -12.45
N SER A 157 5.74 -15.66 -12.55
CA SER A 157 6.68 -15.29 -13.60
C SER A 157 8.02 -14.78 -13.08
N CYS A 158 8.28 -14.93 -11.77
CA CYS A 158 9.47 -14.37 -11.13
C CYS A 158 10.70 -15.27 -11.35
N PRO A 159 11.78 -14.79 -11.99
CA PRO A 159 12.99 -15.58 -12.20
C PRO A 159 13.72 -15.89 -10.88
N ALA A 160 13.50 -15.13 -9.83
CA ALA A 160 14.08 -15.37 -8.50
C ALA A 160 13.22 -16.31 -7.62
N GLU A 161 12.07 -16.78 -8.10
CA GLU A 161 11.14 -17.64 -7.34
C GLU A 161 11.82 -18.87 -6.70
N PRO A 162 12.69 -19.63 -7.39
CA PRO A 162 13.35 -20.79 -6.81
C PRO A 162 14.25 -20.49 -5.61
N LYS A 163 14.75 -19.26 -5.50
CA LYS A 163 15.62 -18.79 -4.40
C LYS A 163 14.85 -17.98 -3.35
N CYS A 164 13.54 -17.76 -3.57
CA CYS A 164 12.72 -16.94 -2.68
C CYS A 164 12.39 -17.71 -1.40
N ASN A 165 12.62 -17.09 -0.24
CA ASN A 165 12.36 -17.65 1.08
C ASN A 165 10.89 -17.61 1.52
N TRP A 166 9.98 -17.06 0.72
CA TRP A 166 8.55 -17.14 1.00
C TRP A 166 8.06 -18.58 0.81
N ASN A 167 7.21 -19.04 1.71
CA ASN A 167 6.54 -20.32 1.53
C ASN A 167 5.45 -20.22 0.43
N ASP A 168 5.01 -21.38 -0.06
CA ASP A 168 4.06 -21.46 -1.17
C ASP A 168 2.69 -20.81 -0.86
N GLN A 169 2.30 -20.74 0.41
CA GLN A 169 1.05 -20.08 0.81
C GLN A 169 1.10 -18.56 0.63
N LYS A 170 2.29 -17.95 0.68
CA LYS A 170 2.49 -16.51 0.49
C LYS A 170 2.79 -16.13 -0.96
N LYS A 171 3.24 -17.09 -1.76
CA LYS A 171 3.59 -16.87 -3.16
C LYS A 171 2.34 -16.82 -4.03
N ASN A 172 2.22 -15.79 -4.84
CA ASN A 172 1.18 -15.70 -5.86
C ASN A 172 1.62 -16.47 -7.12
N LYS A 173 1.45 -17.81 -7.11
CA LYS A 173 1.89 -18.70 -8.18
C LYS A 173 0.92 -18.79 -9.38
N GLU A 174 -0.24 -18.17 -9.27
CA GLU A 174 -1.26 -18.11 -10.32
C GLU A 174 -1.77 -16.67 -10.42
N LEU A 175 -2.21 -16.27 -11.61
CA LEU A 175 -2.88 -14.98 -11.76
C LEU A 175 -4.24 -15.04 -11.05
N ARG A 176 -4.36 -14.31 -9.95
CA ARG A 176 -5.59 -14.23 -9.15
C ARG A 176 -6.01 -12.77 -8.98
N LEU A 177 -7.30 -12.53 -9.05
CA LEU A 177 -7.96 -11.26 -8.71
C LEU A 177 -9.17 -11.52 -7.82
#